data_ce3ed491e909fd1a0e7742d213172431
#
_entry.id   ce3ed491e909fd1a0e7742d213172431
#
_cell.length_a   1.000
_cell.length_b   1.000
_cell.length_c   1.000
_cell.angle_alpha   90.00
_cell.angle_beta   90.00
_cell.angle_gamma   90.00
#
_symmetry.space_group_name_H-M   'P 1'
#
loop_
_entity.id
_entity.type
_entity.pdbx_description
1 polymer ?
#
loop_
_entity_poly.entity_id
_entity_poly.type
_entity_poly.pdbx_seq_one_letter_code
_entity_poly.pdbx_strand_id
1 'polypeptide(L)'
;MLFRSFNITTPLRLAHFLAQCGHESGGWKAVRENLNYSAKGLMGIFKKYFPTVTLANAYQRQPEMIANKVYANRMGNGPENSGDGYKYRGRGYIQLTGKDNYKKFDATVPEDITNNPDLVATKYPLASAAFFFNSNGLWKICDQGATPAVVTAVTKRVNGGTIGLSDRVDRRAHV
;
A
#
# COMPACT_ATOMS: atom_id res chain seq x y z
N MET A 1 -7.70 20.76 3.77
CA MET A 1 -6.38 20.98 3.16
C MET A 1 -5.84 19.73 2.44
N LEU A 2 -5.90 18.54 3.01
CA LEU A 2 -5.36 17.28 2.44
C LEU A 2 -5.70 17.07 0.95
N PHE A 3 -6.96 17.25 0.58
CA PHE A 3 -7.41 16.95 -0.78
C PHE A 3 -6.76 17.83 -1.85
N ARG A 4 -6.57 19.13 -1.59
CA ARG A 4 -5.94 20.05 -2.56
C ARG A 4 -4.44 19.78 -2.72
N SER A 5 -3.75 19.44 -1.63
CA SER A 5 -2.30 19.16 -1.64
C SER A 5 -1.92 17.98 -2.53
N PHE A 6 -2.85 17.02 -2.73
CA PHE A 6 -2.65 15.85 -3.58
C PHE A 6 -3.56 15.84 -4.81
N ASN A 7 -4.04 17.00 -5.27
CA ASN A 7 -4.83 17.16 -6.50
C ASN A 7 -6.17 16.40 -6.52
N ILE A 8 -6.80 16.17 -5.35
CA ILE A 8 -8.18 15.69 -5.28
C ILE A 8 -9.11 16.90 -5.42
N THR A 9 -9.34 17.34 -6.66
CA THR A 9 -9.99 18.61 -6.97
C THR A 9 -11.41 18.47 -7.52
N THR A 10 -11.86 17.25 -7.81
CA THR A 10 -13.19 16.98 -8.34
C THR A 10 -13.89 15.86 -7.56
N PRO A 11 -15.24 15.85 -7.51
CA PRO A 11 -15.99 14.74 -6.93
C PRO A 11 -15.66 13.39 -7.57
N LEU A 12 -15.41 13.37 -8.88
CA LEU A 12 -15.05 12.15 -9.60
C LEU A 12 -13.73 11.54 -9.11
N ARG A 13 -12.67 12.37 -8.93
CA ARG A 13 -11.40 11.93 -8.36
C ARG A 13 -11.59 11.40 -6.93
N LEU A 14 -12.38 12.12 -6.13
CA LEU A 14 -12.67 11.72 -4.76
C LEU A 14 -13.38 10.37 -4.71
N ALA A 15 -14.41 10.15 -5.53
CA ALA A 15 -15.15 8.91 -5.58
C ALA A 15 -14.26 7.71 -5.95
N HIS A 16 -13.42 7.83 -7.00
CA HIS A 16 -12.46 6.78 -7.34
C HIS A 16 -11.47 6.52 -6.21
N PHE A 17 -10.93 7.57 -5.61
CA PHE A 17 -9.97 7.48 -4.53
C PHE A 17 -10.52 6.74 -3.31
N LEU A 18 -11.70 7.16 -2.83
CA LEU A 18 -12.33 6.54 -1.67
C LEU A 18 -12.74 5.09 -1.94
N ALA A 19 -13.21 4.77 -3.15
CA ALA A 19 -13.53 3.39 -3.53
C ALA A 19 -12.30 2.47 -3.44
N GLN A 20 -11.17 2.91 -3.94
CA GLN A 20 -9.93 2.14 -3.88
C GLN A 20 -9.42 2.00 -2.44
N CYS A 21 -9.35 3.09 -1.69
CA CYS A 21 -8.92 3.07 -0.29
C CYS A 21 -9.83 2.19 0.57
N GLY A 22 -11.14 2.30 0.41
CA GLY A 22 -12.12 1.49 1.15
C GLY A 22 -11.98 0.00 0.89
N HIS A 23 -11.71 -0.39 -0.37
CA HIS A 23 -11.47 -1.79 -0.71
C HIS A 23 -10.13 -2.30 -0.13
N GLU A 24 -9.02 -1.61 -0.42
CA GLU A 24 -7.66 -2.03 -0.02
C GLU A 24 -7.50 -2.13 1.50
N SER A 25 -8.21 -1.28 2.24
CA SER A 25 -8.17 -1.28 3.71
C SER A 25 -9.20 -2.20 4.38
N GLY A 26 -9.94 -3.00 3.62
CA GLY A 26 -11.01 -3.84 4.17
C GLY A 26 -12.10 -3.02 4.88
N GLY A 27 -12.55 -1.92 4.24
CA GLY A 27 -13.54 -1.01 4.82
C GLY A 27 -12.95 -0.10 5.91
N TRP A 28 -11.79 0.49 5.65
CA TRP A 28 -11.09 1.47 6.52
C TRP A 28 -10.51 0.88 7.82
N LYS A 29 -10.37 -0.45 7.91
CA LYS A 29 -9.93 -1.14 9.12
C LYS A 29 -8.42 -1.40 9.14
N ALA A 30 -7.83 -1.75 8.00
CA ALA A 30 -6.42 -2.12 7.90
C ALA A 30 -5.57 -0.91 7.50
N VAL A 31 -4.64 -0.52 8.37
CA VAL A 31 -3.66 0.54 8.14
C VAL A 31 -2.22 0.03 8.17
N ARG A 32 -2.03 -1.25 8.42
CA ARG A 32 -0.72 -1.95 8.42
C ARG A 32 -0.88 -3.31 7.75
N GLU A 33 0.12 -3.72 7.00
CA GLU A 33 0.13 -5.07 6.44
C GLU A 33 0.26 -6.13 7.55
N ASN A 34 -0.40 -7.28 7.32
CA ASN A 34 -0.29 -8.42 8.20
C ASN A 34 0.83 -9.35 7.72
N LEU A 35 1.92 -9.39 8.47
CA LEU A 35 3.10 -10.23 8.20
C LEU A 35 3.15 -11.49 9.07
N ASN A 36 2.08 -11.81 9.80
CA ASN A 36 2.00 -12.97 10.67
C ASN A 36 1.65 -14.25 9.90
N TYR A 37 2.57 -14.77 9.12
CA TYR A 37 2.38 -15.95 8.28
C TYR A 37 2.83 -17.25 8.95
N SER A 38 2.09 -18.35 8.68
CA SER A 38 2.55 -19.73 8.95
C SER A 38 3.58 -20.16 7.90
N ALA A 39 4.32 -21.22 8.14
CA ALA A 39 5.25 -21.80 7.17
C ALA A 39 4.56 -22.09 5.83
N LYS A 40 3.36 -22.69 5.85
CA LYS A 40 2.56 -22.93 4.64
C LYS A 40 2.21 -21.63 3.91
N GLY A 41 1.83 -20.58 4.65
CA GLY A 41 1.55 -19.25 4.09
C GLY A 41 2.78 -18.63 3.43
N LEU A 42 3.94 -18.70 4.07
CA LEU A 42 5.21 -18.21 3.52
C LEU A 42 5.58 -18.91 2.20
N MET A 43 5.47 -20.24 2.15
CA MET A 43 5.75 -21.03 0.95
C MET A 43 4.75 -20.75 -0.18
N GLY A 44 3.50 -20.44 0.15
CA GLY A 44 2.47 -20.11 -0.84
C GLY A 44 2.61 -18.70 -1.41
N ILE A 45 2.74 -17.71 -0.53
CA ILE A 45 2.69 -16.28 -0.91
C ILE A 45 4.07 -15.76 -1.29
N PHE A 46 5.11 -16.16 -0.56
CA PHE A 46 6.48 -15.69 -0.74
C PHE A 46 7.43 -16.80 -1.20
N LYS A 47 6.94 -17.68 -2.09
CA LYS A 47 7.66 -18.87 -2.57
C LYS A 47 9.11 -18.60 -3.00
N LYS A 48 9.36 -17.45 -3.64
CA LYS A 48 10.71 -17.02 -4.04
C LYS A 48 11.68 -16.90 -2.86
N TYR A 49 11.18 -16.47 -1.71
CA TYR A 49 11.98 -16.21 -0.52
C TYR A 49 11.99 -17.38 0.46
N PHE A 50 10.99 -18.26 0.36
CA PHE A 50 10.82 -19.44 1.22
C PHE A 50 10.59 -20.69 0.39
N PRO A 51 11.62 -21.17 -0.34
CA PRO A 51 11.50 -22.31 -1.26
C PRO A 51 11.45 -23.67 -0.54
N THR A 52 11.82 -23.73 0.75
CA THR A 52 11.86 -24.97 1.54
C THR A 52 11.07 -24.86 2.84
N VAL A 53 10.52 -26.00 3.30
CA VAL A 53 9.80 -26.11 4.58
C VAL A 53 10.71 -25.72 5.75
N THR A 54 11.97 -26.13 5.74
CA THR A 54 12.94 -25.83 6.80
C THR A 54 13.11 -24.32 6.96
N LEU A 55 13.31 -23.60 5.86
CA LEU A 55 13.47 -22.15 5.87
C LEU A 55 12.16 -21.46 6.31
N ALA A 56 11.02 -21.90 5.78
CA ALA A 56 9.72 -21.35 6.16
C ALA A 56 9.41 -21.55 7.66
N ASN A 57 9.76 -22.72 8.23
CA ASN A 57 9.63 -22.99 9.66
C ASN A 57 10.48 -22.06 10.53
N ALA A 58 11.69 -21.71 10.08
CA ALA A 58 12.57 -20.80 10.78
C ALA A 58 12.03 -19.36 10.87
N TYR A 59 11.16 -18.95 9.94
CA TYR A 59 10.61 -17.59 9.86
C TYR A 59 9.14 -17.49 10.24
N GLN A 60 8.40 -18.60 10.32
CA GLN A 60 6.96 -18.54 10.58
C GLN A 60 6.63 -17.78 11.86
N ARG A 61 5.55 -17.00 11.82
CA ARG A 61 5.06 -16.20 12.95
C ARG A 61 6.06 -15.17 13.50
N GLN A 62 7.07 -14.79 12.69
CA GLN A 62 8.05 -13.76 13.01
C GLN A 62 7.94 -12.59 12.01
N PRO A 63 6.98 -11.67 12.17
CA PRO A 63 6.69 -10.59 11.22
C PRO A 63 7.89 -9.74 10.85
N GLU A 64 8.76 -9.46 11.81
CA GLU A 64 9.97 -8.66 11.58
C GLU A 64 10.96 -9.37 10.67
N MET A 65 11.28 -10.61 10.97
CA MET A 65 12.19 -11.42 10.15
C MET A 65 11.64 -11.61 8.73
N ILE A 66 10.33 -11.89 8.62
CA ILE A 66 9.65 -12.06 7.33
C ILE A 66 9.78 -10.79 6.49
N ALA A 67 9.43 -9.63 7.04
CA ALA A 67 9.53 -8.36 6.33
C ALA A 67 10.98 -8.05 5.90
N ASN A 68 11.92 -8.22 6.81
CA ASN A 68 13.33 -7.95 6.54
C ASN A 68 13.88 -8.81 5.40
N LYS A 69 13.46 -10.08 5.32
CA LYS A 69 13.82 -10.98 4.21
C LYS A 69 13.11 -10.63 2.90
N VAL A 70 11.80 -10.46 2.93
CA VAL A 70 10.99 -10.25 1.72
C VAL A 70 11.30 -8.92 1.04
N TYR A 71 11.58 -7.90 1.83
CA TYR A 71 11.83 -6.53 1.35
C TYR A 71 13.31 -6.13 1.29
N ALA A 72 14.24 -7.06 1.61
CA ALA A 72 15.68 -6.80 1.52
C ALA A 72 16.10 -6.38 0.09
N ASN A 73 16.98 -5.39 0.01
CA ASN A 73 17.58 -4.89 -1.24
C ASN A 73 16.55 -4.46 -2.29
N ARG A 74 15.37 -4.00 -1.85
CA ARG A 74 14.27 -3.55 -2.71
C ARG A 74 13.79 -2.18 -2.26
N MET A 75 13.33 -1.34 -3.21
CA MET A 75 12.70 -0.06 -2.91
C MET A 75 13.54 0.84 -1.97
N GLY A 76 14.87 0.80 -2.13
CA GLY A 76 15.81 1.55 -1.29
C GLY A 76 16.09 0.95 0.09
N ASN A 77 15.51 -0.20 0.44
CA ASN A 77 15.85 -0.91 1.66
C ASN A 77 17.26 -1.52 1.56
N GLY A 78 17.96 -1.57 2.67
CA GLY A 78 19.22 -2.29 2.82
C GLY A 78 19.04 -3.82 2.84
N PRO A 79 20.13 -4.56 3.12
CA PRO A 79 20.08 -6.02 3.26
C PRO A 79 19.19 -6.46 4.42
N GLU A 80 18.90 -7.77 4.51
CA GLU A 80 18.00 -8.34 5.52
C GLU A 80 18.35 -7.91 6.96
N ASN A 81 19.63 -7.87 7.28
CA ASN A 81 20.12 -7.48 8.60
C ASN A 81 20.08 -5.97 8.90
N SER A 82 19.71 -5.13 7.92
CA SER A 82 19.53 -3.69 8.14
C SER A 82 18.28 -3.34 8.94
N GLY A 83 17.29 -4.22 8.99
CA GLY A 83 15.99 -3.95 9.60
C GLY A 83 15.07 -3.06 8.75
N ASP A 84 15.54 -2.56 7.60
CA ASP A 84 14.77 -1.64 6.75
C ASP A 84 13.46 -2.27 6.24
N GLY A 85 13.46 -3.57 5.95
CA GLY A 85 12.28 -4.28 5.47
C GLY A 85 11.09 -4.16 6.42
N TYR A 86 11.31 -4.36 7.71
CA TYR A 86 10.27 -4.20 8.71
C TYR A 86 10.00 -2.74 9.06
N LYS A 87 11.05 -1.92 9.15
CA LYS A 87 10.93 -0.48 9.42
C LYS A 87 10.03 0.20 8.40
N TYR A 88 10.20 -0.09 7.11
CA TYR A 88 9.45 0.50 5.99
C TYR A 88 8.45 -0.46 5.36
N ARG A 89 7.84 -1.36 6.18
CA ARG A 89 6.77 -2.25 5.76
C ARG A 89 5.52 -1.48 5.33
N GLY A 90 4.57 -2.17 4.70
CA GLY A 90 3.34 -1.58 4.20
C GLY A 90 2.48 -0.92 5.29
N ARG A 91 2.18 0.35 5.12
CA ARG A 91 1.28 1.13 5.98
C ARG A 91 0.40 2.07 5.16
N GLY A 92 -0.70 2.51 5.77
CA GLY A 92 -1.71 3.36 5.12
C GLY A 92 -2.71 2.54 4.31
N TYR A 93 -3.75 3.19 3.80
CA TYR A 93 -4.85 2.50 3.12
C TYR A 93 -4.49 1.88 1.77
N ILE A 94 -3.41 2.32 1.13
CA ILE A 94 -2.87 1.71 -0.11
C ILE A 94 -1.42 1.26 0.10
N GLN A 95 -1.07 0.82 1.31
CA GLN A 95 0.17 0.11 1.61
C GLN A 95 1.44 0.78 1.07
N LEU A 96 1.77 2.01 1.54
CA LEU A 96 3.06 2.64 1.29
C LEU A 96 4.17 1.73 1.83
N THR A 97 5.08 1.26 0.96
CA THR A 97 6.10 0.26 1.28
C THR A 97 7.46 0.67 0.71
N GLY A 98 8.53 0.44 1.47
CA GLY A 98 9.91 0.62 1.05
C GLY A 98 10.48 2.02 1.35
N LYS A 99 11.76 2.03 1.72
CA LYS A 99 12.48 3.22 2.22
C LYS A 99 12.40 4.42 1.28
N ASP A 100 12.58 4.21 -0.03
CA ASP A 100 12.52 5.30 -1.00
C ASP A 100 11.13 5.92 -1.11
N ASN A 101 10.07 5.10 -1.00
CA ASN A 101 8.70 5.60 -1.03
C ASN A 101 8.36 6.38 0.25
N TYR A 102 8.84 5.90 1.41
CA TYR A 102 8.72 6.64 2.66
C TYR A 102 9.43 7.99 2.61
N LYS A 103 10.67 8.05 2.08
CA LYS A 103 11.41 9.31 1.88
C LYS A 103 10.71 10.28 0.94
N LYS A 104 10.14 9.76 -0.16
CA LYS A 104 9.38 10.60 -1.09
C LYS A 104 8.11 11.16 -0.45
N PHE A 105 7.42 10.37 0.36
CA PHE A 105 6.23 10.82 1.09
C PHE A 105 6.61 11.81 2.20
N ASP A 106 7.70 11.58 2.91
CA ASP A 106 8.28 12.44 3.95
C ASP A 106 8.43 13.89 3.47
N ALA A 107 8.90 14.09 2.24
CA ALA A 107 9.04 15.41 1.62
C ALA A 107 7.72 16.16 1.37
N THR A 108 6.56 15.51 1.58
CA THR A 108 5.23 16.10 1.33
C THR A 108 4.46 16.48 2.60
N VAL A 109 5.01 16.14 3.76
CA VAL A 109 4.38 16.39 5.08
C VAL A 109 5.39 17.03 6.03
N PRO A 110 4.94 17.74 7.08
CA PRO A 110 5.86 18.46 7.98
C PRO A 110 6.59 17.55 8.98
N GLU A 111 6.09 16.35 9.25
CA GLU A 111 6.70 15.43 10.19
C GLU A 111 7.74 14.53 9.53
N ASP A 112 8.75 14.14 10.29
CA ASP A 112 9.80 13.19 9.90
C ASP A 112 9.24 11.76 9.83
N ILE A 113 8.74 11.38 8.66
CA ILE A 113 8.18 10.05 8.39
C ILE A 113 9.28 8.99 8.28
N THR A 114 10.45 9.37 7.80
CA THR A 114 11.56 8.45 7.59
C THR A 114 12.07 7.88 8.92
N ASN A 115 12.13 8.70 9.98
CA ASN A 115 12.47 8.23 11.31
C ASN A 115 11.27 7.74 12.13
N ASN A 116 10.07 8.20 11.83
CA ASN A 116 8.82 7.82 12.49
C ASN A 116 7.81 7.19 11.49
N PRO A 117 8.13 6.04 10.86
CA PRO A 117 7.33 5.49 9.76
C PRO A 117 5.92 5.06 10.21
N ASP A 118 5.67 4.87 11.49
CA ASP A 118 4.36 4.51 12.01
C ASP A 118 3.33 5.65 11.88
N LEU A 119 3.77 6.89 11.70
CA LEU A 119 2.90 8.04 11.38
C LEU A 119 2.09 7.82 10.09
N VAL A 120 2.58 7.02 9.15
CA VAL A 120 1.80 6.65 7.96
C VAL A 120 0.53 5.89 8.33
N ALA A 121 0.56 5.05 9.37
CA ALA A 121 -0.60 4.31 9.83
C ALA A 121 -1.48 5.12 10.81
N THR A 122 -0.87 5.96 11.67
CA THR A 122 -1.58 6.62 12.76
C THR A 122 -2.09 8.01 12.41
N LYS A 123 -1.35 8.76 11.61
CA LYS A 123 -1.70 10.14 11.25
C LYS A 123 -2.01 10.33 9.76
N TYR A 124 -1.35 9.60 8.89
CA TYR A 124 -1.37 9.83 7.44
C TYR A 124 -1.88 8.65 6.59
N PRO A 125 -2.81 7.77 7.05
CA PRO A 125 -3.21 6.61 6.27
C PRO A 125 -3.89 6.99 4.95
N LEU A 126 -4.65 8.09 4.94
CA LEU A 126 -5.32 8.62 3.76
C LEU A 126 -4.38 9.48 2.90
N ALA A 127 -3.52 10.29 3.53
CA ALA A 127 -2.58 11.16 2.82
C ALA A 127 -1.54 10.35 2.03
N SER A 128 -1.02 9.27 2.60
CA SER A 128 -0.10 8.37 1.90
C SER A 128 -0.75 7.70 0.68
N ALA A 129 -2.02 7.37 0.76
CA ALA A 129 -2.79 6.87 -0.37
C ALA A 129 -2.98 7.93 -1.47
N ALA A 130 -3.31 9.18 -1.07
CA ALA A 130 -3.43 10.30 -2.01
C ALA A 130 -2.09 10.64 -2.69
N PHE A 131 -0.99 10.56 -1.95
CA PHE A 131 0.37 10.66 -2.48
C PHE A 131 0.63 9.58 -3.55
N PHE A 132 0.25 8.33 -3.30
CA PHE A 132 0.38 7.25 -4.27
C PHE A 132 -0.38 7.56 -5.57
N PHE A 133 -1.63 8.00 -5.48
CA PHE A 133 -2.43 8.39 -6.64
C PHE A 133 -1.77 9.50 -7.44
N ASN A 134 -1.31 10.54 -6.75
CA ASN A 134 -0.66 11.69 -7.39
C ASN A 134 0.66 11.30 -8.06
N SER A 135 1.52 10.58 -7.36
CA SER A 135 2.84 10.19 -7.84
C SER A 135 2.80 9.19 -9.00
N ASN A 136 1.73 8.40 -9.10
CA ASN A 136 1.55 7.40 -10.16
C ASN A 136 0.61 7.88 -11.28
N GLY A 137 0.20 9.15 -11.29
CA GLY A 137 -0.61 9.74 -12.34
C GLY A 137 -2.03 9.18 -12.45
N LEU A 138 -2.59 8.61 -11.36
CA LEU A 138 -3.90 7.99 -11.37
C LEU A 138 -5.03 8.98 -11.61
N TRP A 139 -4.83 10.25 -11.27
CA TRP A 139 -5.84 11.28 -11.50
C TRP A 139 -6.24 11.42 -12.95
N LYS A 140 -5.27 11.30 -13.87
CA LYS A 140 -5.55 11.31 -15.33
C LYS A 140 -6.44 10.16 -15.77
N ILE A 141 -6.38 9.01 -15.09
CA ILE A 141 -7.26 7.88 -15.37
C ILE A 141 -8.63 8.15 -14.76
N CYS A 142 -8.70 8.62 -13.52
CA CYS A 142 -9.96 8.97 -12.85
C CYS A 142 -10.77 10.01 -13.64
N ASP A 143 -10.10 10.99 -14.25
CA ASP A 143 -10.75 12.05 -15.03
C ASP A 143 -11.42 11.56 -16.32
N GLN A 144 -11.16 10.32 -16.76
CA GLN A 144 -11.79 9.73 -17.95
C GLN A 144 -13.26 9.34 -17.74
N GLY A 145 -13.78 9.43 -16.52
CA GLY A 145 -15.18 9.21 -16.22
C GLY A 145 -15.46 8.19 -15.13
N ALA A 146 -16.74 7.82 -15.03
CA ALA A 146 -17.27 7.00 -13.94
C ALA A 146 -17.61 5.55 -14.37
N THR A 147 -17.16 5.13 -15.55
CA THR A 147 -17.51 3.81 -16.11
C THR A 147 -16.76 2.66 -15.39
N PRO A 148 -17.30 1.43 -15.41
CA PRO A 148 -16.58 0.25 -14.90
C PRO A 148 -15.21 0.05 -15.56
N ALA A 149 -15.04 0.45 -16.82
CA ALA A 149 -13.75 0.38 -17.51
C ALA A 149 -12.70 1.29 -16.87
N VAL A 150 -13.08 2.50 -16.47
CA VAL A 150 -12.19 3.43 -15.75
C VAL A 150 -11.85 2.89 -14.35
N VAL A 151 -12.84 2.37 -13.61
CA VAL A 151 -12.58 1.72 -12.32
C VAL A 151 -11.60 0.56 -12.48
N THR A 152 -11.76 -0.25 -13.54
CA THR A 152 -10.83 -1.35 -13.87
C THR A 152 -9.42 -0.84 -14.12
N ALA A 153 -9.25 0.24 -14.87
CA ALA A 153 -7.95 0.83 -15.16
C ALA A 153 -7.26 1.35 -13.90
N VAL A 154 -7.99 2.06 -13.02
CA VAL A 154 -7.49 2.51 -11.72
C VAL A 154 -7.10 1.31 -10.85
N THR A 155 -7.96 0.29 -10.76
CA THR A 155 -7.72 -0.93 -9.98
C THR A 155 -6.44 -1.63 -10.39
N LYS A 156 -6.21 -1.81 -11.70
CA LYS A 156 -4.97 -2.42 -12.23
C LYS A 156 -3.72 -1.64 -11.83
N ARG A 157 -3.80 -0.33 -11.75
CA ARG A 157 -2.67 0.51 -11.29
C ARG A 157 -2.43 0.42 -9.79
N VAL A 158 -3.48 0.21 -9.00
CA VAL A 158 -3.39 0.11 -7.53
C VAL A 158 -2.86 -1.25 -7.11
N ASN A 159 -3.41 -2.36 -7.63
CA ASN A 159 -3.08 -3.71 -7.14
C ASN A 159 -2.44 -4.65 -8.17
N GLY A 160 -2.17 -4.17 -9.38
CA GLY A 160 -1.58 -4.96 -10.47
C GLY A 160 -2.55 -5.93 -11.17
N GLY A 161 -3.83 -5.97 -10.77
CA GLY A 161 -4.85 -6.88 -11.31
C GLY A 161 -6.26 -6.33 -11.18
N THR A 162 -7.24 -7.24 -11.14
CA THR A 162 -8.68 -6.91 -11.04
C THR A 162 -9.33 -7.48 -9.78
N ILE A 163 -8.56 -7.82 -8.76
CA ILE A 163 -9.08 -8.36 -7.49
C ILE A 163 -10.01 -7.32 -6.85
N GLY A 164 -11.21 -7.78 -6.45
CA GLY A 164 -12.21 -6.93 -5.81
C GLY A 164 -12.84 -5.86 -6.70
N LEU A 165 -12.82 -6.03 -8.03
CA LEU A 165 -13.34 -5.04 -8.96
C LEU A 165 -14.82 -4.70 -8.71
N SER A 166 -15.68 -5.69 -8.45
CA SER A 166 -17.11 -5.47 -8.17
C SER A 166 -17.29 -4.56 -6.96
N ASP A 167 -16.65 -4.86 -5.83
CA ASP A 167 -16.72 -4.03 -4.63
C ASP A 167 -16.22 -2.58 -4.87
N ARG A 168 -15.18 -2.40 -5.70
CA ARG A 168 -14.67 -1.07 -6.04
C ARG A 168 -15.62 -0.28 -6.92
N VAL A 169 -16.31 -0.95 -7.86
CA VAL A 169 -17.36 -0.34 -8.69
C VAL A 169 -18.52 0.11 -7.80
N ASP A 170 -18.99 -0.77 -6.91
CA ASP A 170 -20.09 -0.48 -6.00
C ASP A 170 -19.75 0.68 -5.05
N ARG A 171 -18.60 0.64 -4.43
CA ARG A 171 -18.13 1.74 -3.54
C ARG A 171 -18.04 3.08 -4.28
N ARG A 172 -17.56 3.08 -5.52
CA ARG A 172 -17.48 4.31 -6.33
C ARG A 172 -18.86 4.90 -6.60
N ALA A 173 -19.88 4.06 -6.80
CA ALA A 173 -21.24 4.49 -7.07
C ALA A 173 -21.95 5.13 -5.84
N HIS A 174 -21.43 4.89 -4.64
CA HIS A 174 -22.01 5.39 -3.39
C HIS A 174 -21.29 6.64 -2.82
N VAL A 175 -20.36 7.20 -3.54
CA VAL A 175 -19.65 8.46 -3.23
C VAL A 175 -20.03 9.54 -4.23
#